data_f2a902317c4fc6430911c3c7e61bdc5b
#
_entry.id   f2a902317c4fc6430911c3c7e61bdc5b
#
_cell.length_a   1.000
_cell.length_b   1.000
_cell.length_c   1.000
_cell.angle_alpha   90.00
_cell.angle_beta   90.00
_cell.angle_gamma   90.00
#
_symmetry.space_group_name_H-M   'P 1'
#
loop_
_entity.id
_entity.type
_entity.pdbx_description
1 polymer ?
#
loop_
_entity_poly.entity_id
_entity_poly.type
_entity_poly.pdbx_seq_one_letter_code
_entity_poly.pdbx_strand_id
1 'polypeptide(L)'
;MFQPNQSDVRRFFCAAHAAQRSGLPLDPMAAIAARWIAEHPEYHDELADEAAALQAVYTVEEGRTNPFLHLSMHLTIEEQVAIDQPTGIRQAVQLLASRRGSLHEAHHEVMECLGEMIWASQRSGLPPDGLAYIEAVRRRATR
;
A
#
# COMPACT_ATOMS: atom_id res chain seq x y z
N MET A 1 6.36 1.65 20.73
CA MET A 1 5.65 2.16 19.56
C MET A 1 4.48 1.22 19.25
N PHE A 2 3.30 1.76 19.12
CA PHE A 2 2.12 0.96 18.80
C PHE A 2 2.15 0.55 17.32
N GLN A 3 1.99 -0.73 17.09
CA GLN A 3 1.80 -1.25 15.74
C GLN A 3 0.45 -1.97 15.69
N PRO A 4 -0.43 -1.57 14.76
CA PRO A 4 -1.72 -2.25 14.65
C PRO A 4 -1.51 -3.71 14.22
N ASN A 5 -2.26 -4.62 14.83
CA ASN A 5 -2.23 -6.02 14.43
C ASN A 5 -3.03 -6.21 13.14
N GLN A 6 -2.95 -7.42 12.56
CA GLN A 6 -3.65 -7.73 11.31
C GLN A 6 -5.15 -7.50 11.41
N SER A 7 -5.76 -7.84 12.54
CA SER A 7 -7.20 -7.65 12.73
C SER A 7 -7.58 -6.18 12.70
N ASP A 8 -6.79 -5.32 13.34
CA ASP A 8 -7.04 -3.88 13.34
C ASP A 8 -6.94 -3.29 11.94
N VAL A 9 -5.93 -3.72 11.17
CA VAL A 9 -5.74 -3.27 9.79
C VAL A 9 -6.94 -3.67 8.93
N ARG A 10 -7.37 -4.93 9.06
CA ARG A 10 -8.50 -5.44 8.28
C ARG A 10 -9.80 -4.71 8.63
N ARG A 11 -10.04 -4.47 9.92
CA ARG A 11 -11.21 -3.70 10.37
C ARG A 11 -11.18 -2.28 9.81
N PHE A 12 -10.01 -1.66 9.80
CA PHE A 12 -9.86 -0.30 9.28
C PHE A 12 -10.30 -0.23 7.82
N PHE A 13 -9.81 -1.12 6.97
CA PHE A 13 -10.16 -1.10 5.54
C PHE A 13 -11.63 -1.46 5.31
N CYS A 14 -12.15 -2.45 6.02
CA CYS A 14 -13.55 -2.82 5.92
C CYS A 14 -14.47 -1.66 6.34
N ALA A 15 -14.10 -0.97 7.43
CA ALA A 15 -14.86 0.17 7.92
C ALA A 15 -14.84 1.34 6.93
N ALA A 16 -13.67 1.63 6.33
CA ALA A 16 -13.55 2.68 5.33
C ALA A 16 -14.43 2.38 4.12
N HIS A 17 -14.44 1.14 3.65
CA HIS A 17 -15.25 0.72 2.54
C HIS A 17 -16.75 0.84 2.86
N ALA A 18 -17.16 0.37 4.04
CA ALA A 18 -18.56 0.43 4.47
C ALA A 18 -19.04 1.88 4.61
N ALA A 19 -18.21 2.75 5.20
CA ALA A 19 -18.56 4.16 5.37
C ALA A 19 -18.71 4.85 4.02
N GLN A 20 -17.83 4.57 3.07
CA GLN A 20 -17.91 5.15 1.73
C GLN A 20 -19.20 4.72 1.01
N ARG A 21 -19.52 3.43 1.09
CA ARG A 21 -20.73 2.89 0.45
C ARG A 21 -22.00 3.48 1.04
N SER A 22 -21.98 3.78 2.33
CA SER A 22 -23.13 4.35 3.06
C SER A 22 -23.19 5.87 2.99
N GLY A 23 -22.21 6.53 2.37
CA GLY A 23 -22.17 7.98 2.29
C GLY A 23 -21.84 8.66 3.61
N LEU A 24 -21.22 7.93 4.55
CA LEU A 24 -20.84 8.47 5.85
C LEU A 24 -19.54 9.28 5.75
N PRO A 25 -19.33 10.25 6.67
CA PRO A 25 -18.07 10.99 6.67
C PRO A 25 -16.87 10.07 6.91
N LEU A 26 -15.75 10.42 6.26
CA LEU A 26 -14.49 9.70 6.40
C LEU A 26 -13.45 10.64 7.00
N ASP A 27 -12.68 10.16 7.99
CA ASP A 27 -11.51 10.91 8.43
C ASP A 27 -10.44 10.89 7.32
N PRO A 28 -9.38 11.72 7.43
CA PRO A 28 -8.38 11.82 6.35
C PRO A 28 -7.73 10.49 5.96
N MET A 29 -7.40 9.65 6.93
CA MET A 29 -6.78 8.35 6.65
C MET A 29 -7.76 7.41 5.95
N ALA A 30 -8.99 7.36 6.44
CA ALA A 30 -10.03 6.53 5.83
C ALA A 30 -10.38 7.02 4.43
N ALA A 31 -10.33 8.33 4.17
CA ALA A 31 -10.56 8.88 2.84
C ALA A 31 -9.49 8.43 1.85
N ILE A 32 -8.22 8.40 2.26
CA ILE A 32 -7.14 7.89 1.43
C ILE A 32 -7.36 6.40 1.14
N ALA A 33 -7.68 5.63 2.18
CA ALA A 33 -7.95 4.21 2.04
C ALA A 33 -9.11 3.96 1.06
N ALA A 34 -10.21 4.72 1.21
CA ALA A 34 -11.38 4.57 0.34
C ALA A 34 -11.05 4.86 -1.12
N ARG A 35 -10.18 5.84 -1.38
CA ARG A 35 -9.75 6.16 -2.74
C ARG A 35 -9.00 4.98 -3.37
N TRP A 36 -8.09 4.36 -2.64
CA TRP A 36 -7.37 3.19 -3.16
C TRP A 36 -8.26 1.95 -3.27
N ILE A 37 -9.22 1.78 -2.36
CA ILE A 37 -10.22 0.72 -2.46
C ILE A 37 -11.05 0.89 -3.75
N ALA A 38 -11.42 2.12 -4.09
CA ALA A 38 -12.17 2.40 -5.32
C ALA A 38 -11.39 2.00 -6.58
N GLU A 39 -10.06 2.07 -6.52
CA GLU A 39 -9.19 1.66 -7.62
C GLU A 39 -8.97 0.14 -7.68
N HIS A 40 -9.50 -0.61 -6.72
CA HIS A 40 -9.36 -2.06 -6.64
C HIS A 40 -10.73 -2.74 -6.47
N PRO A 41 -11.61 -2.63 -7.48
CA PRO A 41 -12.94 -3.24 -7.38
C PRO A 41 -12.90 -4.75 -7.16
N GLU A 42 -11.79 -5.39 -7.55
CA GLU A 42 -11.57 -6.82 -7.32
C GLU A 42 -11.56 -7.20 -5.84
N TYR A 43 -11.36 -6.24 -4.94
CA TYR A 43 -11.33 -6.49 -3.49
C TYR A 43 -12.66 -6.18 -2.79
N HIS A 44 -13.64 -5.62 -3.50
CA HIS A 44 -14.84 -5.09 -2.85
C HIS A 44 -15.65 -6.17 -2.12
N ASP A 45 -15.75 -7.37 -2.68
CA ASP A 45 -16.49 -8.45 -2.03
C ASP A 45 -15.83 -8.87 -0.72
N GLU A 46 -14.50 -8.95 -0.69
CA GLU A 46 -13.78 -9.31 0.53
C GLU A 46 -13.91 -8.23 1.60
N LEU A 47 -13.90 -6.97 1.21
CA LEU A 47 -14.02 -5.85 2.13
C LEU A 47 -15.44 -5.65 2.65
N ALA A 48 -16.44 -6.17 1.96
CA ALA A 48 -17.84 -6.03 2.34
C ALA A 48 -18.24 -6.95 3.49
N ASP A 49 -17.44 -7.98 3.79
CA ASP A 49 -17.74 -8.96 4.85
C ASP A 49 -16.60 -8.96 5.87
N GLU A 50 -16.73 -8.12 6.90
CA GLU A 50 -15.69 -7.97 7.92
C GLU A 50 -15.42 -9.28 8.66
N ALA A 51 -16.46 -10.03 9.01
CA ALA A 51 -16.28 -11.28 9.74
C ALA A 51 -15.45 -12.28 8.95
N ALA A 52 -15.75 -12.42 7.64
CA ALA A 52 -14.98 -13.29 6.77
C ALA A 52 -13.57 -12.76 6.58
N ALA A 53 -13.41 -11.43 6.44
CA ALA A 53 -12.10 -10.81 6.27
C ALA A 53 -11.18 -11.07 7.45
N LEU A 54 -11.71 -11.05 8.67
CA LEU A 54 -10.93 -11.31 9.90
C LEU A 54 -10.47 -12.76 10.00
N GLN A 55 -11.18 -13.67 9.36
CA GLN A 55 -10.89 -15.12 9.38
C GLN A 55 -10.05 -15.56 8.17
N ALA A 56 -9.97 -14.74 7.13
CA ALA A 56 -9.32 -15.14 5.88
C ALA A 56 -7.83 -15.39 6.06
N VAL A 57 -7.34 -16.44 5.39
CA VAL A 57 -5.93 -16.79 5.38
C VAL A 57 -5.46 -16.73 3.93
N TYR A 58 -4.40 -15.99 3.68
CA TYR A 58 -3.82 -15.82 2.35
C TYR A 58 -2.46 -16.50 2.34
N THR A 59 -2.32 -17.53 1.50
CA THR A 59 -1.08 -18.29 1.41
C THR A 59 -0.49 -18.18 0.01
N VAL A 60 0.84 -18.34 -0.06
CA VAL A 60 1.54 -18.34 -1.35
C VAL A 60 1.06 -19.53 -2.20
N GLU A 61 0.79 -20.66 -1.57
CA GLU A 61 0.37 -21.89 -2.25
C GLU A 61 -0.96 -21.74 -2.97
N GLU A 62 -1.87 -20.94 -2.40
CA GLU A 62 -3.19 -20.69 -3.01
C GLU A 62 -3.13 -19.64 -4.12
N GLY A 63 -2.01 -18.92 -4.23
CA GLY A 63 -1.86 -17.85 -5.21
C GLY A 63 -2.80 -16.66 -4.99
N ARG A 64 -3.41 -16.56 -3.80
CA ARG A 64 -4.34 -15.47 -3.49
C ARG A 64 -3.58 -14.24 -3.03
N THR A 65 -3.90 -13.10 -3.65
CA THR A 65 -3.38 -11.82 -3.19
C THR A 65 -4.05 -11.44 -1.88
N ASN A 66 -3.24 -11.00 -0.91
CA ASN A 66 -3.77 -10.44 0.33
C ASN A 66 -4.13 -8.97 0.08
N PRO A 67 -5.43 -8.65 -0.04
CA PRO A 67 -5.85 -7.29 -0.37
C PRO A 67 -5.49 -6.29 0.72
N PHE A 68 -5.44 -6.72 1.97
CA PHE A 68 -5.12 -5.84 3.10
C PHE A 68 -3.65 -5.44 3.09
N LEU A 69 -2.77 -6.38 2.74
CA LEU A 69 -1.36 -6.08 2.56
C LEU A 69 -1.16 -5.12 1.38
N HIS A 70 -1.80 -5.40 0.26
CA HIS A 70 -1.68 -4.57 -0.94
C HIS A 70 -2.15 -3.13 -0.67
N LEU A 71 -3.32 -2.98 -0.05
CA LEU A 71 -3.86 -1.66 0.30
C LEU A 71 -2.97 -0.95 1.32
N SER A 72 -2.40 -1.68 2.29
CA SER A 72 -1.48 -1.12 3.27
C SER A 72 -0.22 -0.57 2.60
N MET A 73 0.27 -1.23 1.56
CA MET A 73 1.43 -0.75 0.82
C MET A 73 1.13 0.56 0.07
N HIS A 74 -0.08 0.70 -0.49
CA HIS A 74 -0.51 1.97 -1.07
C HIS A 74 -0.47 3.09 -0.02
N LEU A 75 -1.00 2.83 1.18
CA LEU A 75 -0.99 3.83 2.26
C LEU A 75 0.43 4.17 2.70
N THR A 76 1.30 3.18 2.77
CA THR A 76 2.71 3.40 3.13
C THR A 76 3.39 4.33 2.13
N ILE A 77 3.18 4.09 0.83
CA ILE A 77 3.76 4.94 -0.21
C ILE A 77 3.17 6.35 -0.15
N GLU A 78 1.85 6.48 0.05
CA GLU A 78 1.21 7.78 0.22
C GLU A 78 1.82 8.57 1.37
N GLU A 79 2.05 7.91 2.50
CA GLU A 79 2.66 8.54 3.66
C GLU A 79 4.11 8.94 3.37
N GLN A 80 4.89 8.05 2.76
CA GLN A 80 6.28 8.36 2.38
C GLN A 80 6.35 9.60 1.49
N VAL A 81 5.47 9.66 0.49
CA VAL A 81 5.43 10.81 -0.43
C VAL A 81 5.00 12.08 0.30
N ALA A 82 4.02 11.97 1.20
CA ALA A 82 3.51 13.14 1.92
C ALA A 82 4.57 13.79 2.80
N ILE A 83 5.40 12.98 3.48
CA ILE A 83 6.43 13.48 4.39
C ILE A 83 7.84 13.47 3.79
N ASP A 84 7.97 12.99 2.57
CA ASP A 84 9.24 12.81 1.86
C ASP A 84 10.25 12.03 2.69
N GLN A 85 9.84 10.86 3.16
CA GLN A 85 10.72 9.94 3.90
C GLN A 85 10.64 8.55 3.29
N PRO A 86 11.77 7.97 2.85
CA PRO A 86 13.13 8.53 2.89
C PRO A 86 13.29 9.73 1.96
N THR A 87 14.16 10.64 2.31
CA THR A 87 14.34 11.90 1.57
C THR A 87 14.63 11.65 0.10
N GLY A 88 13.80 12.22 -0.78
CA GLY A 88 13.89 12.06 -2.23
C GLY A 88 12.82 11.12 -2.80
N ILE A 89 12.09 10.39 -1.96
CA ILE A 89 11.07 9.46 -2.45
C ILE A 89 9.94 10.18 -3.16
N ARG A 90 9.55 11.37 -2.68
CA ARG A 90 8.47 12.15 -3.30
C ARG A 90 8.77 12.42 -4.78
N GLN A 91 9.97 12.95 -5.05
CA GLN A 91 10.37 13.29 -6.41
C GLN A 91 10.47 12.04 -7.28
N ALA A 92 11.01 10.96 -6.74
CA ALA A 92 11.15 9.71 -7.49
C ALA A 92 9.80 9.13 -7.90
N VAL A 93 8.82 9.12 -6.97
CA VAL A 93 7.48 8.61 -7.25
C VAL A 93 6.76 9.53 -8.25
N GLN A 94 6.89 10.85 -8.08
CA GLN A 94 6.27 11.81 -9.00
C GLN A 94 6.83 11.66 -10.42
N LEU A 95 8.12 11.45 -10.54
CA LEU A 95 8.75 11.23 -11.85
C LEU A 95 8.22 9.96 -12.50
N LEU A 96 8.14 8.87 -11.73
CA LEU A 96 7.62 7.60 -12.24
C LEU A 96 6.15 7.73 -12.66
N ALA A 97 5.34 8.39 -11.83
CA ALA A 97 3.93 8.62 -12.15
C ALA A 97 3.76 9.42 -13.44
N SER A 98 4.61 10.45 -13.62
CA SER A 98 4.61 11.26 -14.85
C SER A 98 4.95 10.40 -16.06
N ARG A 99 5.94 9.53 -15.94
CA ARG A 99 6.38 8.66 -17.04
C ARG A 99 5.34 7.61 -17.41
N ARG A 100 4.63 7.07 -16.44
CA ARG A 100 3.60 6.05 -16.68
C ARG A 100 2.25 6.64 -17.04
N GLY A 101 2.02 7.92 -16.74
CA GLY A 101 0.73 8.56 -16.93
C GLY A 101 -0.34 8.06 -15.98
N SER A 102 0.05 7.38 -14.89
CA SER A 102 -0.87 6.80 -13.92
C SER A 102 -0.19 6.68 -12.57
N LEU A 103 -0.80 7.28 -11.55
CA LEU A 103 -0.32 7.12 -10.17
C LEU A 103 -0.49 5.69 -9.69
N HIS A 104 -1.59 5.03 -10.10
CA HIS A 104 -1.86 3.64 -9.73
C HIS A 104 -0.76 2.69 -10.25
N GLU A 105 -0.39 2.83 -11.53
CA GLU A 105 0.69 2.03 -12.10
C GLU A 105 2.03 2.33 -11.46
N ALA A 106 2.31 3.60 -11.19
CA ALA A 106 3.55 3.98 -10.51
C ALA A 106 3.63 3.36 -9.12
N HIS A 107 2.53 3.39 -8.34
CA HIS A 107 2.50 2.77 -7.03
C HIS A 107 2.80 1.28 -7.08
N HIS A 108 2.29 0.56 -8.08
CA HIS A 108 2.55 -0.87 -8.20
C HIS A 108 4.04 -1.15 -8.45
N GLU A 109 4.71 -0.33 -9.25
CA GLU A 109 6.16 -0.47 -9.45
C GLU A 109 6.94 -0.09 -8.19
N VAL A 110 6.51 0.96 -7.49
CA VAL A 110 7.13 1.37 -6.23
C VAL A 110 6.98 0.27 -5.18
N MET A 111 5.84 -0.43 -5.15
CA MET A 111 5.62 -1.56 -4.24
C MET A 111 6.65 -2.66 -4.43
N GLU A 112 7.04 -2.94 -5.68
CA GLU A 112 8.06 -3.94 -5.93
C GLU A 112 9.40 -3.51 -5.33
N CYS A 113 9.76 -2.24 -5.49
CA CYS A 113 10.98 -1.69 -4.92
C CYS A 113 10.93 -1.68 -3.38
N LEU A 114 9.78 -1.31 -2.82
CA LEU A 114 9.55 -1.32 -1.38
C LEU A 114 9.66 -2.73 -0.80
N GLY A 115 9.05 -3.70 -1.47
CA GLY A 115 9.12 -5.09 -1.08
C GLY A 115 10.54 -5.63 -1.08
N GLU A 116 11.33 -5.28 -2.09
CA GLU A 116 12.73 -5.67 -2.15
C GLU A 116 13.55 -5.06 -1.01
N MET A 117 13.29 -3.81 -0.67
CA MET A 117 13.97 -3.15 0.44
C MET A 117 13.67 -3.84 1.76
N ILE A 118 12.40 -4.14 2.01
CA ILE A 118 11.97 -4.81 3.24
C ILE A 118 12.57 -6.21 3.31
N TRP A 119 12.49 -6.96 2.20
CA TRP A 119 13.03 -8.32 2.14
C TRP A 119 14.54 -8.35 2.40
N ALA A 120 15.29 -7.43 1.78
CA ALA A 120 16.74 -7.35 1.97
C ALA A 120 17.09 -7.00 3.42
N SER A 121 16.32 -6.11 4.05
CA SER A 121 16.51 -5.76 5.46
C SER A 121 16.27 -6.97 6.38
N GLN A 122 15.19 -7.69 6.15
CA GLN A 122 14.86 -8.87 6.96
C GLN A 122 15.92 -9.96 6.80
N ARG A 123 16.41 -10.16 5.59
CA ARG A 123 17.40 -11.20 5.30
C ARG A 123 18.78 -10.87 5.89
N SER A 124 19.19 -9.62 5.83
CA SER A 124 20.54 -9.20 6.29
C SER A 124 20.58 -8.87 7.76
N GLY A 125 19.43 -8.58 8.39
CA GLY A 125 19.37 -8.06 9.74
C GLY A 125 19.77 -6.60 9.86
N LEU A 126 20.06 -5.92 8.74
CA LEU A 126 20.40 -4.51 8.71
C LEU A 126 19.16 -3.66 8.53
N PRO A 127 19.20 -2.36 8.91
CA PRO A 127 18.08 -1.46 8.65
C PRO A 127 17.74 -1.37 7.16
N PRO A 128 16.50 -1.01 6.81
CA PRO A 128 16.12 -0.83 5.39
C PRO A 128 16.99 0.23 4.72
N ASP A 129 17.42 -0.07 3.49
CA ASP A 129 18.29 0.82 2.71
C ASP A 129 17.45 1.76 1.86
N GLY A 130 17.12 2.93 2.42
CA GLY A 130 16.29 3.92 1.75
C GLY A 130 16.92 4.50 0.49
N LEU A 131 18.25 4.63 0.44
CA LEU A 131 18.93 5.13 -0.76
C LEU A 131 18.80 4.15 -1.92
N ALA A 132 19.02 2.86 -1.67
CA ALA A 132 18.86 1.84 -2.71
C ALA A 132 17.42 1.78 -3.20
N TYR A 133 16.45 1.95 -2.32
CA TYR A 133 15.03 1.99 -2.66
C TYR A 133 14.73 3.16 -3.61
N ILE A 134 15.17 4.37 -3.26
CA ILE A 134 14.95 5.55 -4.10
C ILE A 134 15.61 5.38 -5.46
N GLU A 135 16.83 4.87 -5.49
CA GLU A 135 17.53 4.62 -6.75
C GLU A 135 16.81 3.60 -7.62
N ALA A 136 16.24 2.56 -7.02
CA ALA A 136 15.46 1.57 -7.74
C ALA A 136 14.22 2.20 -8.40
N VAL A 137 13.51 3.07 -7.66
CA VAL A 137 12.36 3.80 -8.21
C VAL A 137 12.78 4.71 -9.36
N ARG A 138 13.88 5.44 -9.18
CA ARG A 138 14.40 6.33 -10.22
C ARG A 138 14.79 5.58 -11.49
N ARG A 139 15.41 4.41 -11.34
CA ARG A 139 15.76 3.58 -12.50
C ARG A 139 14.52 3.17 -13.30
N ARG A 140 13.44 2.84 -12.61
CA ARG A 140 12.19 2.52 -13.29
C ARG A 140 11.63 3.71 -14.04
N ALA A 141 11.77 4.91 -13.49
CA ALA A 141 11.30 6.13 -14.12
C ALA A 141 12.09 6.49 -15.38
N THR A 142 13.29 5.93 -15.57
CA THR A 142 14.14 6.22 -16.74
C THR A 142 14.06 5.16 -17.83
N ARG A 143 13.26 4.13 -17.65
CA ARG A 143 13.08 3.08 -18.65
C ARG A 143 12.09 3.46 -19.72
#